data_df31b3bf0e385f898321a953c6781306
#
_entry.id   df31b3bf0e385f898321a953c6781306
#
_cell.length_a   1.000
_cell.length_b   1.000
_cell.length_c   1.000
_cell.angle_alpha   90.00
_cell.angle_beta   90.00
_cell.angle_gamma   90.00
#
_symmetry.space_group_name_H-M   'P 1'
#
loop_
_entity.id
_entity.type
_entity.pdbx_description
1 polymer ?
#
loop_
_entity_poly.entity_id
_entity_poly.type
_entity_poly.pdbx_seq_one_letter_code
_entity_poly.pdbx_strand_id
1 'polypeptide(L)'
;PVVLSIGNEKIQLEAETQKGTVKDDCAAECEGELRIGFNCEYLIDMISVCDSETITLEMSNAVSAVYVHDTENTTYLVLPVRLK
;
A
#
# COMPACT_ATOMS: atom_id res chain seq x y z
N PRO A 1 3.10 11.28 -4.85
CA PRO A 1 2.55 10.10 -4.16
C PRO A 1 3.50 8.91 -4.20
N VAL A 2 3.27 7.96 -3.34
CA VAL A 2 3.93 6.67 -3.42
C VAL A 2 3.05 5.74 -4.24
N VAL A 3 3.67 4.98 -5.14
CA VAL A 3 2.96 4.04 -6.00
C VAL A 3 3.33 2.63 -5.60
N LEU A 4 2.32 1.80 -5.37
CA LEU A 4 2.50 0.38 -5.11
C LEU A 4 2.10 -0.40 -6.36
N SER A 5 3.00 -1.25 -6.83
CA SER A 5 2.71 -2.19 -7.91
C SER A 5 2.67 -3.59 -7.29
N ILE A 6 1.50 -4.20 -7.32
CA ILE A 6 1.20 -5.46 -6.65
C ILE A 6 1.05 -6.55 -7.69
N GLY A 7 1.72 -7.66 -7.47
CA GLY A 7 1.67 -8.81 -8.37
C GLY A 7 2.96 -9.62 -8.30
N ASN A 8 2.97 -10.80 -8.90
CA ASN A 8 4.13 -11.69 -8.92
C ASN A 8 4.70 -11.99 -7.53
N GLU A 9 3.81 -12.19 -6.56
CA GLU A 9 4.16 -12.50 -5.17
C GLU A 9 5.05 -11.45 -4.52
N LYS A 10 4.88 -10.18 -4.93
CA LYS A 10 5.61 -9.07 -4.30
C LYS A 10 4.85 -7.76 -4.45
N ILE A 11 5.22 -6.80 -3.63
CA ILE A 11 4.77 -5.42 -3.74
C ILE A 11 6.00 -4.57 -4.01
N GLN A 12 5.97 -3.86 -5.13
CA GLN A 12 7.02 -2.91 -5.49
C GLN A 12 6.55 -1.51 -5.13
N LEU A 13 7.40 -0.76 -4.47
CA LEU A 13 7.12 0.61 -4.04
C LEU A 13 7.99 1.57 -4.83
N GLU A 14 7.38 2.64 -5.33
CA GLU A 14 8.10 3.69 -6.02
C GLU A 14 7.63 5.05 -5.54
N ALA A 15 8.57 5.91 -5.19
CA ALA A 15 8.27 7.27 -4.75
C ALA A 15 9.29 8.23 -5.34
N GLU A 16 8.82 9.40 -5.79
CA GLU A 16 9.70 10.46 -6.26
C GLU A 16 9.90 11.48 -5.15
N THR A 17 11.14 11.88 -4.95
CA THR A 17 11.51 12.89 -3.98
C THR A 17 12.32 13.97 -4.68
N GLN A 18 12.62 15.06 -3.99
CA GLN A 18 13.47 16.11 -4.52
C GLN A 18 14.90 15.63 -4.82
N LYS A 19 15.30 14.53 -4.19
CA LYS A 19 16.64 13.96 -4.36
C LYS A 19 16.70 12.83 -5.38
N GLY A 20 15.58 12.49 -5.98
CA GLY A 20 15.51 11.43 -6.98
C GLY A 20 14.36 10.46 -6.72
N THR A 21 14.46 9.30 -7.34
CA THR A 21 13.44 8.26 -7.25
C THR A 21 13.89 7.17 -6.28
N VAL A 22 13.00 6.80 -5.37
CA VAL A 22 13.21 5.68 -4.44
C VAL A 22 12.38 4.50 -4.93
N LYS A 23 13.03 3.33 -5.04
CA LYS A 23 12.35 2.08 -5.39
C LYS A 23 12.73 1.02 -4.38
N ASP A 24 11.75 0.23 -3.98
CA ASP A 24 11.98 -0.90 -3.07
C ASP A 24 10.93 -1.96 -3.35
N ASP A 25 11.12 -3.15 -2.83
CA ASP A 25 10.12 -4.19 -2.94
C ASP A 25 10.14 -5.08 -1.71
N CYS A 26 9.04 -5.80 -1.51
CA CYS A 26 8.95 -6.81 -0.46
C CYS A 26 8.12 -7.99 -0.95
N ALA A 27 8.42 -9.16 -0.40
CA ALA A 27 7.65 -10.35 -0.69
C ALA A 27 6.25 -10.23 -0.09
N ALA A 28 5.24 -10.70 -0.82
CA ALA A 28 3.85 -10.66 -0.37
C ALA A 28 3.06 -11.73 -1.11
N GLU A 29 2.04 -12.28 -0.47
CA GLU A 29 1.09 -13.14 -1.16
C GLU A 29 0.10 -12.25 -1.91
N CYS A 30 -0.03 -12.42 -3.21
CA CYS A 30 -0.86 -11.57 -4.05
C CYS A 30 -1.90 -12.39 -4.80
N GLU A 31 -3.16 -11.92 -4.79
CA GLU A 31 -4.27 -12.56 -5.51
C GLU A 31 -4.65 -11.80 -6.77
N GLY A 32 -3.69 -11.32 -7.50
CA GLY A 32 -3.93 -10.56 -8.71
C GLY A 32 -2.90 -9.46 -8.87
N GLU A 33 -3.17 -8.56 -9.79
CA GLU A 33 -2.26 -7.46 -10.09
C GLU A 33 -3.00 -6.14 -9.96
N LEU A 34 -2.33 -5.14 -9.37
CA LEU A 34 -2.90 -3.82 -9.20
C LEU A 34 -1.78 -2.79 -9.05
N ARG A 35 -1.97 -1.63 -9.66
CA ARG A 35 -1.10 -0.47 -9.46
C ARG A 35 -1.94 0.62 -8.82
N ILE A 36 -1.52 1.08 -7.64
CA ILE A 36 -2.31 2.00 -6.82
C ILE A 36 -1.41 3.02 -6.15
N GLY A 37 -1.88 4.27 -6.05
CA GLY A 37 -1.13 5.34 -5.43
C GLY A 37 -1.71 5.76 -4.09
N PHE A 38 -0.84 6.21 -3.20
CA PHE A 38 -1.24 6.72 -1.88
C PHE A 38 -0.50 8.01 -1.55
N ASN A 39 -1.12 8.82 -0.70
CA ASN A 39 -0.41 9.90 -0.05
C ASN A 39 0.58 9.26 0.93
N CYS A 40 1.85 9.60 0.77
CA CYS A 40 2.92 8.97 1.53
C CYS A 40 2.74 9.13 3.05
N GLU A 41 2.36 10.34 3.50
CA GLU A 41 2.17 10.61 4.93
C GLU A 41 1.04 9.77 5.51
N TYR A 42 -0.08 9.66 4.81
CA TYR A 42 -1.22 8.87 5.27
C TYR A 42 -0.89 7.40 5.33
N LEU A 43 -0.14 6.90 4.34
CA LEU A 43 0.27 5.50 4.34
C LEU A 43 1.21 5.20 5.50
N ILE A 44 2.18 6.06 5.74
CA ILE A 44 3.11 5.90 6.87
C ILE A 44 2.38 5.96 8.20
N ASP A 45 1.48 6.92 8.37
CA ASP A 45 0.70 7.06 9.59
C ASP A 45 -0.12 5.81 9.88
N MET A 46 -0.74 5.25 8.85
CA MET A 46 -1.54 4.03 8.99
C MET A 46 -0.65 2.84 9.37
N ILE A 47 0.47 2.65 8.67
CA ILE A 47 1.36 1.54 8.95
C ILE A 47 1.95 1.63 10.36
N SER A 48 2.24 2.86 10.82
CA SER A 48 2.87 3.07 12.12
C SER A 48 1.95 2.73 13.29
N VAL A 49 0.64 2.69 13.11
CA VAL A 49 -0.29 2.29 14.18
C VAL A 49 -0.62 0.81 14.16
N CYS A 50 -0.14 0.07 13.17
CA CYS A 50 -0.37 -1.37 13.09
C CYS A 50 0.50 -2.11 14.11
N ASP A 51 -0.09 -3.10 14.78
CA ASP A 51 0.58 -3.88 15.82
C ASP A 51 1.13 -5.22 15.30
N SER A 52 0.59 -5.73 14.20
CA SER A 52 0.99 -7.01 13.65
C SER A 52 2.28 -6.91 12.84
N GLU A 53 3.05 -7.98 12.81
CA GLU A 53 4.24 -8.07 11.96
C GLU A 53 3.87 -8.15 10.47
N THR A 54 2.71 -8.71 10.18
CA THR A 54 2.18 -8.77 8.82
C THR A 54 0.78 -8.17 8.81
N ILE A 55 0.47 -7.48 7.73
CA ILE A 55 -0.86 -6.91 7.52
C ILE A 55 -1.40 -7.40 6.19
N THR A 56 -2.73 -7.40 6.05
CA THR A 56 -3.39 -7.77 4.81
C THR A 56 -4.06 -6.54 4.22
N LEU A 57 -3.77 -6.28 2.95
CA LEU A 57 -4.40 -5.18 2.21
C LEU A 57 -5.50 -5.76 1.33
N GLU A 58 -6.71 -5.28 1.53
CA GLU A 58 -7.86 -5.68 0.72
C GLU A 58 -8.21 -4.53 -0.22
N MET A 59 -8.04 -4.77 -1.52
CA MET A 59 -8.22 -3.75 -2.56
C MET A 59 -9.08 -4.31 -3.68
N SER A 60 -9.99 -3.46 -4.20
CA SER A 60 -10.83 -3.84 -5.35
C SER A 60 -10.32 -3.25 -6.64
N ASN A 61 -9.82 -2.01 -6.59
CA ASN A 61 -9.32 -1.29 -7.75
C ASN A 61 -8.45 -0.11 -7.28
N ALA A 62 -7.92 0.65 -8.23
CA ALA A 62 -6.97 1.72 -7.95
C ALA A 62 -7.59 3.01 -7.41
N VAL A 63 -8.92 3.10 -7.32
CA VAL A 63 -9.60 4.33 -6.92
C VAL A 63 -10.56 4.14 -5.74
N SER A 64 -10.77 2.92 -5.31
CA SER A 64 -11.64 2.62 -4.16
C SER A 64 -10.85 2.50 -2.88
N ALA A 65 -11.51 2.70 -1.75
CA ALA A 65 -10.90 2.59 -0.45
C ALA A 65 -10.22 1.23 -0.26
N VAL A 66 -9.10 1.25 0.45
CA VAL A 66 -8.32 0.07 0.78
C VAL A 66 -8.54 -0.24 2.25
N TYR A 67 -8.86 -1.49 2.55
CA TYR A 67 -8.99 -1.96 3.92
C TYR A 67 -7.69 -2.62 4.34
N VAL A 68 -7.17 -2.21 5.49
CA VAL A 68 -5.92 -2.74 6.03
C VAL A 68 -6.27 -3.53 7.29
N HIS A 69 -6.12 -4.85 7.19
CA HIS A 69 -6.42 -5.75 8.30
C HIS A 69 -5.14 -5.97 9.11
N ASP A 70 -5.16 -5.50 10.34
CA ASP A 70 -4.01 -5.57 11.25
C ASP A 70 -4.14 -6.80 12.15
N THR A 71 -4.82 -6.66 13.29
CA THR A 71 -5.14 -7.79 14.16
C THR A 71 -6.52 -8.32 13.79
N GLU A 72 -6.93 -9.44 14.44
CA GLU A 72 -8.25 -10.02 14.20
C GLU A 72 -9.40 -9.03 14.32
N ASN A 73 -9.27 -8.05 15.18
CA ASN A 73 -10.36 -7.13 15.50
C ASN A 73 -10.13 -5.70 15.01
N THR A 74 -9.05 -5.45 14.27
CA THR A 74 -8.70 -4.09 13.87
C THR A 74 -8.54 -3.98 12.36
N THR A 75 -9.34 -3.11 11.76
CA THR A 75 -9.27 -2.80 10.33
C THR A 75 -9.22 -1.29 10.16
N TYR A 76 -8.25 -0.84 9.37
CA TYR A 76 -8.11 0.58 9.02
C TYR A 76 -8.55 0.80 7.59
N LEU A 77 -8.97 2.02 7.30
CA LEU A 77 -9.39 2.43 5.97
C LEU A 77 -8.42 3.47 5.44
N VAL A 78 -7.91 3.26 4.23
CA VAL A 78 -7.02 4.21 3.57
C VAL A 78 -7.57 4.51 2.18
N LEU A 79 -7.63 5.78 1.83
CA LEU A 79 -8.08 6.20 0.52
C LEU A 79 -6.88 6.36 -0.42
N PRO A 80 -6.93 5.79 -1.62
CA PRO A 80 -5.85 5.99 -2.59
C PRO A 80 -5.95 7.36 -3.24
N VAL A 81 -4.85 7.79 -3.87
CA VAL A 81 -4.87 8.95 -4.74
C VAL A 81 -4.92 8.46 -6.17
N ARG A 82 -5.60 9.23 -7.01
CA ARG A 82 -5.74 8.86 -8.42
C ARG A 82 -4.42 9.08 -9.15
N LEU A 83 -3.97 8.05 -9.86
CA LEU A 83 -2.78 8.13 -10.71
C LEU A 83 -3.18 8.57 -12.10
N LYS A 84 -2.32 9.38 -12.70
CA LYS A 84 -2.53 9.85 -14.08
C LYS A 84 -1.84 8.93 -15.08
#